data_41918152a1a45e5fbfb098609c79614c
#
_entry.id   41918152a1a45e5fbfb098609c79614c
#
_cell.length_a   1.000
_cell.length_b   1.000
_cell.length_c   1.000
_cell.angle_alpha   90.00
_cell.angle_beta   90.00
_cell.angle_gamma   90.00
#
_symmetry.space_group_name_H-M   'P 1'
#
loop_
_entity.id
_entity.type
_entity.pdbx_description
1 polymer ?
#
loop_
_entity_poly.entity_id
_entity_poly.type
_entity_poly.pdbx_seq_one_letter_code
_entity_poly.pdbx_strand_id
1 'polypeptide(L)'
;AGGYHHSTWVGISGDKFHGRFSGADFELVDNLWLDQHIRYNHGPLGALHPQTKFLMEGDTPTFLYLIPNGLGVPELPNYGSWGGRYELYTPDQKPWHYQKETRPIWTDTTDQVLGHDGKIYQTNQATIWRWREAYQNDFAARIDWSNTDNFESANHNPIAGFAGDVSRGVVHLTVQSGQMVELSAEGSTDPDGDAITACWFQYQEVGSLKQKIDIQNHSAIKASFIAPSVQQPETIHIVLEVKDNGKPCLYNYRRVVVEILPR
;
A
#
# COMPACT_ATOMS: atom_id res chain seq x y z
N ALA A 1 -2.60 20.68 -17.81
CA ALA A 1 -1.84 19.49 -17.39
C ALA A 1 -0.72 19.97 -16.50
N GLY A 2 -0.65 19.45 -15.28
CA GLY A 2 0.50 19.63 -14.41
C GLY A 2 1.75 19.02 -15.06
N GLY A 3 2.91 19.59 -14.78
CA GLY A 3 4.16 18.96 -15.21
C GLY A 3 4.40 17.64 -14.47
N TYR A 4 5.41 16.88 -14.89
CA TYR A 4 5.81 15.60 -14.30
C TYR A 4 5.87 15.59 -12.77
N HIS A 5 6.35 16.69 -12.18
CA HIS A 5 6.46 16.86 -10.72
C HIS A 5 5.11 16.93 -9.96
N HIS A 6 3.99 17.04 -10.67
CA HIS A 6 2.64 17.00 -10.07
C HIS A 6 1.99 15.62 -10.17
N SER A 7 2.61 14.69 -10.89
CA SER A 7 2.09 13.33 -11.04
C SER A 7 2.16 12.56 -9.73
N THR A 8 1.23 11.63 -9.53
CA THR A 8 1.28 10.66 -8.41
C THR A 8 2.57 9.88 -8.44
N TRP A 9 2.94 9.37 -9.61
CA TRP A 9 4.21 8.70 -9.82
C TRP A 9 5.27 9.68 -10.34
N VAL A 10 6.33 9.82 -9.58
CA VAL A 10 7.52 10.62 -9.90
C VAL A 10 8.81 9.79 -9.74
N GLY A 11 8.71 8.47 -9.90
CA GLY A 11 9.75 7.50 -9.56
C GLY A 11 9.73 7.15 -8.08
N ILE A 12 10.47 6.11 -7.71
CA ILE A 12 10.51 5.60 -6.32
C ILE A 12 10.99 6.67 -5.33
N SER A 13 11.93 7.51 -5.74
CA SER A 13 12.48 8.57 -4.90
C SER A 13 12.31 9.98 -5.50
N GLY A 14 11.55 10.11 -6.57
CA GLY A 14 11.41 11.38 -7.29
C GLY A 14 10.69 12.47 -6.47
N ASP A 15 9.87 12.08 -5.51
CA ASP A 15 9.23 12.97 -4.54
C ASP A 15 10.24 13.70 -3.64
N LYS A 16 11.48 13.23 -3.53
CA LYS A 16 12.60 13.95 -2.90
C LYS A 16 12.90 15.27 -3.61
N PHE A 17 12.73 15.31 -4.92
CA PHE A 17 12.96 16.49 -5.75
C PHE A 17 11.67 17.24 -6.08
N HIS A 18 10.57 16.49 -6.22
CA HIS A 18 9.25 16.96 -6.60
C HIS A 18 8.30 16.74 -5.43
N GLY A 19 7.88 17.79 -4.77
CA GLY A 19 7.03 17.74 -3.58
C GLY A 19 7.80 17.91 -2.26
N ARG A 20 8.89 17.21 -2.04
CA ARG A 20 9.80 17.33 -0.88
C ARG A 20 9.08 17.23 0.47
N PHE A 21 8.26 16.22 0.61
CA PHE A 21 7.54 15.97 1.86
C PHE A 21 8.47 15.31 2.87
N SER A 22 8.89 16.01 3.90
CA SER A 22 9.83 15.48 4.91
C SER A 22 9.32 14.21 5.62
N GLY A 23 8.00 13.99 5.61
CA GLY A 23 7.39 12.78 6.17
C GLY A 23 7.51 11.53 5.31
N ALA A 24 8.08 11.64 4.10
CA ALA A 24 8.14 10.54 3.13
C ALA A 24 9.33 9.59 3.32
N ASP A 25 10.09 9.70 4.39
CA ASP A 25 11.25 8.88 4.74
C ASP A 25 12.24 8.66 3.58
N PHE A 26 13.04 9.66 3.29
CA PHE A 26 13.99 9.61 2.18
C PHE A 26 15.26 8.82 2.48
N GLU A 27 15.50 8.41 3.72
CA GLU A 27 16.64 7.58 4.08
C GLU A 27 16.53 6.19 3.42
N LEU A 28 15.29 5.69 3.27
CA LEU A 28 15.01 4.41 2.62
C LEU A 28 15.28 4.39 1.10
N VAL A 29 15.56 5.54 0.49
CA VAL A 29 15.77 5.65 -0.97
C VAL A 29 17.08 6.37 -1.33
N ASP A 30 17.98 6.50 -0.37
CA ASP A 30 19.30 7.09 -0.61
C ASP A 30 20.38 6.04 -0.95
N ASN A 31 21.56 6.51 -1.33
CA ASN A 31 22.65 5.62 -1.69
C ASN A 31 23.18 4.81 -0.52
N LEU A 32 23.09 5.29 0.71
CA LEU A 32 23.54 4.56 1.88
C LEU A 32 22.66 3.33 2.12
N TRP A 33 21.33 3.51 2.05
CA TRP A 33 20.41 2.40 2.15
C TRP A 33 20.61 1.38 1.00
N LEU A 34 20.75 1.88 -0.22
CA LEU A 34 21.00 1.03 -1.40
C LEU A 34 22.34 0.27 -1.30
N ASP A 35 23.37 0.88 -0.72
CA ASP A 35 24.65 0.21 -0.48
C ASP A 35 24.50 -0.95 0.51
N GLN A 36 23.73 -0.73 1.58
CA GLN A 36 23.57 -1.69 2.66
C GLN A 36 22.63 -2.85 2.33
N HIS A 37 21.59 -2.61 1.53
CA HIS A 37 20.49 -3.55 1.33
C HIS A 37 20.38 -4.09 -0.10
N ILE A 38 21.10 -3.50 -1.06
CA ILE A 38 21.00 -3.89 -2.46
C ILE A 38 22.37 -4.22 -3.04
N ARG A 39 23.37 -3.33 -2.88
CA ARG A 39 24.63 -3.43 -3.66
C ARG A 39 25.70 -4.29 -3.01
N TYR A 40 25.97 -4.09 -1.73
CA TYR A 40 27.10 -4.77 -1.06
C TYR A 40 26.65 -6.05 -0.36
N ASN A 41 27.25 -7.16 -0.75
CA ASN A 41 26.98 -8.50 -0.24
C ASN A 41 25.59 -9.08 -0.61
N HIS A 42 24.90 -8.47 -1.57
CA HIS A 42 23.60 -8.91 -2.09
C HIS A 42 23.72 -9.50 -3.52
N GLY A 43 24.87 -10.12 -3.82
CA GLY A 43 25.12 -10.86 -5.05
C GLY A 43 25.39 -10.03 -6.30
N PRO A 44 25.56 -10.70 -7.46
CA PRO A 44 25.99 -10.04 -8.67
C PRO A 44 24.94 -9.08 -9.23
N LEU A 45 23.63 -9.39 -9.06
CA LEU A 45 22.56 -8.50 -9.51
C LEU A 45 22.53 -7.22 -8.68
N GLY A 46 22.63 -7.34 -7.37
CA GLY A 46 22.69 -6.20 -6.47
C GLY A 46 23.91 -5.32 -6.74
N ALA A 47 25.08 -5.93 -6.97
CA ALA A 47 26.31 -5.20 -7.29
C ALA A 47 26.26 -4.38 -8.58
N LEU A 48 25.36 -4.73 -9.50
CA LEU A 48 25.12 -3.98 -10.74
C LEU A 48 24.17 -2.80 -10.58
N HIS A 49 23.47 -2.69 -9.43
CA HIS A 49 22.54 -1.59 -9.20
C HIS A 49 23.27 -0.25 -9.18
N PRO A 50 22.90 0.73 -10.02
CA PRO A 50 23.64 1.98 -10.17
C PRO A 50 23.55 2.86 -8.92
N GLN A 51 24.51 3.74 -8.76
CA GLN A 51 24.45 4.85 -7.81
C GLN A 51 23.32 5.80 -8.23
N THR A 52 22.46 6.14 -7.27
CA THR A 52 21.42 7.13 -7.48
C THR A 52 22.03 8.53 -7.54
N LYS A 53 21.85 9.21 -8.67
CA LYS A 53 22.31 10.57 -8.86
C LYS A 53 21.21 11.60 -8.63
N PHE A 54 20.02 11.35 -9.17
CA PHE A 54 18.87 12.23 -9.07
C PHE A 54 17.69 11.49 -8.40
N LEU A 55 17.28 10.36 -8.96
CA LEU A 55 16.23 9.51 -8.42
C LEU A 55 16.60 8.03 -8.62
N MET A 56 16.04 7.19 -7.78
CA MET A 56 16.36 5.78 -7.75
C MET A 56 15.78 5.03 -8.95
N GLU A 57 14.55 5.33 -9.29
CA GLU A 57 13.84 4.75 -10.43
C GLU A 57 12.85 5.78 -10.95
N GLY A 58 12.80 6.00 -12.27
CA GLY A 58 12.02 7.09 -12.84
C GLY A 58 10.90 6.69 -13.80
N ASP A 59 11.10 5.66 -14.58
CA ASP A 59 10.29 5.44 -15.77
C ASP A 59 9.33 4.26 -15.69
N THR A 60 9.51 3.35 -14.73
CA THR A 60 8.65 2.16 -14.58
C THR A 60 7.59 2.41 -13.51
N PRO A 61 6.50 3.09 -13.85
CA PRO A 61 5.64 3.67 -12.84
C PRO A 61 4.82 2.65 -12.05
N THR A 62 4.66 1.43 -12.49
CA THR A 62 3.53 0.68 -11.97
C THR A 62 3.78 -0.79 -11.68
N PHE A 63 5.01 -1.28 -11.74
CA PHE A 63 5.24 -2.65 -11.30
C PHE A 63 4.85 -2.84 -9.82
N LEU A 64 5.03 -1.83 -8.96
CA LEU A 64 4.57 -1.85 -7.57
C LEU A 64 3.05 -2.00 -7.45
N TYR A 65 2.32 -1.48 -8.44
CA TYR A 65 0.87 -1.61 -8.52
C TYR A 65 0.43 -3.06 -8.76
N LEU A 66 1.25 -3.84 -9.47
CA LEU A 66 0.97 -5.22 -9.86
C LEU A 66 1.45 -6.26 -8.84
N ILE A 67 2.19 -5.87 -7.80
CA ILE A 67 2.65 -6.81 -6.77
C ILE A 67 1.46 -7.38 -6.02
N PRO A 68 1.24 -8.71 -6.06
CA PRO A 68 0.05 -9.34 -5.50
C PRO A 68 0.20 -9.57 -3.98
N ASN A 69 0.29 -8.50 -3.22
CA ASN A 69 0.48 -8.53 -1.76
C ASN A 69 -0.83 -8.47 -0.95
N GLY A 70 -2.00 -8.51 -1.61
CA GLY A 70 -3.32 -8.46 -0.97
C GLY A 70 -3.83 -7.06 -0.64
N LEU A 71 -3.03 -6.00 -0.85
CA LEU A 71 -3.45 -4.61 -0.67
C LEU A 71 -4.23 -4.09 -1.89
N GLY A 72 -3.67 -4.25 -3.08
CA GLY A 72 -4.22 -3.74 -4.33
C GLY A 72 -5.16 -4.73 -5.03
N VAL A 73 -6.01 -4.19 -5.89
CA VAL A 73 -6.84 -4.92 -6.84
C VAL A 73 -6.59 -4.29 -8.21
N PRO A 74 -5.91 -4.99 -9.15
CA PRO A 74 -5.50 -4.38 -10.42
C PRO A 74 -6.64 -3.77 -11.23
N GLU A 75 -7.83 -4.35 -11.15
CA GLU A 75 -9.04 -3.88 -11.85
C GLU A 75 -9.69 -2.66 -11.18
N LEU A 76 -9.29 -2.35 -9.94
CA LEU A 76 -9.86 -1.28 -9.11
C LEU A 76 -8.76 -0.34 -8.61
N PRO A 77 -8.20 0.52 -9.49
CA PRO A 77 -7.11 1.44 -9.11
C PRO A 77 -7.44 2.40 -7.96
N ASN A 78 -8.73 2.66 -7.73
CA ASN A 78 -9.21 3.46 -6.62
C ASN A 78 -9.08 2.77 -5.25
N TYR A 79 -8.81 1.48 -5.21
CA TYR A 79 -8.54 0.77 -3.95
C TYR A 79 -7.16 1.11 -3.39
N GLY A 80 -6.22 1.50 -4.25
CA GLY A 80 -4.85 1.80 -3.86
C GLY A 80 -3.99 0.56 -3.65
N SER A 81 -2.70 0.72 -3.93
CA SER A 81 -1.66 -0.30 -3.84
C SER A 81 -0.33 0.37 -3.49
N TRP A 82 0.77 -0.39 -3.46
CA TRP A 82 2.11 0.20 -3.35
C TRP A 82 2.44 1.16 -4.52
N GLY A 83 1.82 0.96 -5.69
CA GLY A 83 1.95 1.84 -6.85
C GLY A 83 1.04 3.07 -6.83
N GLY A 84 0.36 3.33 -5.72
CA GLY A 84 -0.49 4.50 -5.55
C GLY A 84 -1.97 4.21 -5.63
N ARG A 85 -2.75 5.29 -5.52
CA ARG A 85 -4.21 5.29 -5.64
C ARG A 85 -4.65 6.29 -6.69
N TYR A 86 -5.65 5.90 -7.46
CA TYR A 86 -6.16 6.68 -8.57
C TYR A 86 -7.69 6.71 -8.51
N GLU A 87 -8.32 7.74 -9.06
CA GLU A 87 -9.77 7.83 -9.13
C GLU A 87 -10.26 7.90 -10.57
N LEU A 88 -11.44 7.38 -10.79
CA LEU A 88 -12.07 7.45 -12.10
C LEU A 88 -12.48 8.90 -12.38
N TYR A 89 -12.03 9.41 -13.51
CA TYR A 89 -12.28 10.75 -13.96
C TYR A 89 -13.08 10.75 -15.25
N THR A 90 -14.16 11.53 -15.28
CA THR A 90 -14.88 11.85 -16.49
C THR A 90 -14.53 13.28 -16.87
N PRO A 91 -13.75 13.51 -17.93
CA PRO A 91 -13.33 14.86 -18.28
C PRO A 91 -14.51 15.73 -18.66
N ASP A 92 -14.53 16.95 -18.13
CA ASP A 92 -15.41 17.99 -18.62
C ASP A 92 -15.13 18.25 -20.10
N GLN A 93 -16.20 18.34 -20.88
CA GLN A 93 -16.10 18.64 -22.31
C GLN A 93 -15.75 20.11 -22.50
N LYS A 94 -14.46 20.44 -22.37
CA LYS A 94 -13.98 21.81 -22.59
C LYS A 94 -13.68 22.04 -24.08
N PRO A 95 -13.87 23.27 -24.61
CA PRO A 95 -13.72 23.56 -26.04
C PRO A 95 -12.37 23.22 -26.67
N TRP A 96 -11.31 23.09 -25.85
CA TRP A 96 -9.96 22.72 -26.32
C TRP A 96 -9.71 21.21 -26.39
N HIS A 97 -10.67 20.38 -25.99
CA HIS A 97 -10.56 18.94 -26.19
C HIS A 97 -10.96 18.63 -27.62
N TYR A 98 -10.02 18.22 -28.45
CA TYR A 98 -10.25 17.90 -29.86
C TYR A 98 -11.18 16.68 -30.06
N GLN A 99 -11.22 15.79 -29.08
CA GLN A 99 -12.04 14.59 -29.14
C GLN A 99 -12.69 14.35 -27.79
N LYS A 100 -13.92 13.84 -27.81
CA LYS A 100 -14.61 13.36 -26.63
C LYS A 100 -13.91 12.11 -26.14
N GLU A 101 -13.41 12.11 -24.90
CA GLU A 101 -12.93 10.90 -24.26
C GLU A 101 -14.14 10.06 -23.84
N THR A 102 -14.20 8.83 -24.32
CA THR A 102 -15.28 7.88 -24.05
C THR A 102 -14.82 6.69 -23.22
N ARG A 103 -13.53 6.59 -22.96
CA ARG A 103 -12.93 5.52 -22.15
C ARG A 103 -12.83 5.95 -20.69
N PRO A 104 -12.83 5.01 -19.76
CA PRO A 104 -12.44 5.30 -18.38
C PRO A 104 -11.04 5.93 -18.34
N ILE A 105 -10.91 7.08 -17.70
CA ILE A 105 -9.64 7.74 -17.44
C ILE A 105 -9.40 7.69 -15.93
N TRP A 106 -8.25 7.16 -15.54
CA TRP A 106 -7.79 7.21 -14.16
C TRP A 106 -6.89 8.42 -13.96
N THR A 107 -7.14 9.18 -12.92
CA THR A 107 -6.40 10.40 -12.58
C THR A 107 -5.87 10.34 -11.16
N ASP A 108 -4.98 11.26 -10.84
CA ASP A 108 -4.42 11.42 -9.51
C ASP A 108 -5.51 11.70 -8.48
N THR A 109 -5.34 11.11 -7.30
CA THR A 109 -6.12 11.42 -6.10
C THR A 109 -5.19 11.55 -4.92
N THR A 110 -5.67 11.98 -3.75
CA THR A 110 -4.81 12.28 -2.60
C THR A 110 -5.15 11.40 -1.42
N ASP A 111 -4.12 10.99 -0.68
CA ASP A 111 -4.26 10.39 0.65
C ASP A 111 -3.80 11.36 1.72
N GLN A 112 -4.39 11.23 2.91
CA GLN A 112 -3.96 11.92 4.11
C GLN A 112 -3.13 10.97 4.97
N VAL A 113 -1.84 11.25 5.11
CA VAL A 113 -0.88 10.33 5.71
C VAL A 113 -0.10 11.03 6.82
N LEU A 114 0.04 10.35 7.95
CA LEU A 114 0.99 10.73 8.98
C LEU A 114 2.39 10.39 8.50
N GLY A 115 3.21 11.39 8.28
CA GLY A 115 4.60 11.21 7.91
C GLY A 115 5.46 10.74 9.08
N HIS A 116 6.63 10.22 8.76
CA HIS A 116 7.60 9.77 9.75
C HIS A 116 8.10 10.91 10.66
N ASP A 117 7.99 12.16 10.21
CA ASP A 117 8.28 13.36 11.01
C ASP A 117 7.12 13.80 11.95
N GLY A 118 6.06 13.00 12.05
CA GLY A 118 4.90 13.23 12.90
C GLY A 118 3.90 14.25 12.36
N LYS A 119 4.08 14.75 11.13
CA LYS A 119 3.15 15.69 10.50
C LYS A 119 2.18 14.98 9.56
N ILE A 120 1.03 15.59 9.36
CA ILE A 120 0.02 15.10 8.41
C ILE A 120 0.26 15.75 7.05
N TYR A 121 0.30 14.93 6.03
CA TYR A 121 0.43 15.33 4.63
C TYR A 121 -0.79 14.87 3.83
N GLN A 122 -1.29 15.74 2.95
CA GLN A 122 -2.36 15.40 2.01
C GLN A 122 -1.86 15.67 0.60
N THR A 123 -1.50 14.62 -0.12
CA THR A 123 -0.92 14.71 -1.46
C THR A 123 -1.14 13.42 -2.24
N ASN A 124 -1.13 13.52 -3.56
CA ASN A 124 -1.19 12.34 -4.42
C ASN A 124 0.05 11.45 -4.28
N GLN A 125 1.23 12.02 -4.06
CA GLN A 125 2.46 11.25 -3.88
C GLN A 125 2.45 10.45 -2.58
N ALA A 126 1.68 10.88 -1.56
CA ALA A 126 1.49 10.12 -0.32
C ALA A 126 0.79 8.78 -0.54
N THR A 127 0.01 8.63 -1.60
CA THR A 127 -0.62 7.36 -1.96
C THR A 127 0.41 6.26 -2.26
N ILE A 128 1.66 6.65 -2.57
CA ILE A 128 2.80 5.75 -2.82
C ILE A 128 3.73 5.71 -1.61
N TRP A 129 4.28 6.85 -1.18
CA TRP A 129 5.34 6.85 -0.18
C TRP A 129 4.89 6.38 1.21
N ARG A 130 3.57 6.34 1.50
CA ARG A 130 3.06 5.72 2.73
C ARG A 130 3.43 4.24 2.87
N TRP A 131 3.76 3.58 1.77
CA TRP A 131 4.14 2.17 1.71
C TRP A 131 5.65 1.97 1.52
N ARG A 132 6.44 3.04 1.63
CA ARG A 132 7.86 3.04 1.24
C ARG A 132 8.69 1.99 1.95
N GLU A 133 8.56 1.85 3.25
CA GLU A 133 9.28 0.81 4.00
C GLU A 133 8.94 -0.58 3.44
N ALA A 134 7.67 -0.86 3.22
CA ALA A 134 7.23 -2.16 2.75
C ALA A 134 7.79 -2.51 1.37
N TYR A 135 7.67 -1.63 0.37
CA TYR A 135 8.15 -1.95 -0.97
C TYR A 135 9.67 -1.89 -1.09
N GLN A 136 10.37 -1.08 -0.30
CA GLN A 136 11.83 -1.07 -0.29
C GLN A 136 12.39 -2.35 0.33
N ASN A 137 11.81 -2.82 1.42
CA ASN A 137 12.20 -4.09 2.02
C ASN A 137 11.88 -5.28 1.10
N ASP A 138 10.74 -5.27 0.41
CA ASP A 138 10.40 -6.28 -0.59
C ASP A 138 11.40 -6.27 -1.77
N PHE A 139 11.86 -5.09 -2.18
CA PHE A 139 12.92 -4.97 -3.20
C PHE A 139 14.23 -5.60 -2.71
N ALA A 140 14.67 -5.32 -1.49
CA ALA A 140 15.86 -5.90 -0.91
C ALA A 140 15.76 -7.44 -0.83
N ALA A 141 14.65 -7.97 -0.34
CA ALA A 141 14.42 -9.41 -0.28
C ALA A 141 14.49 -10.07 -1.67
N ARG A 142 13.89 -9.44 -2.69
CA ARG A 142 13.96 -9.96 -4.08
C ARG A 142 15.37 -10.00 -4.64
N ILE A 143 16.22 -9.07 -4.27
CA ILE A 143 17.65 -9.14 -4.62
C ILE A 143 18.29 -10.35 -3.95
N ASP A 144 18.00 -10.60 -2.68
CA ASP A 144 18.54 -11.76 -1.95
C ASP A 144 18.00 -13.08 -2.52
N TRP A 145 16.71 -13.16 -2.88
CA TRP A 145 16.15 -14.34 -3.56
C TRP A 145 16.85 -14.65 -4.89
N SER A 146 17.39 -13.65 -5.57
CA SER A 146 18.12 -13.85 -6.82
C SER A 146 19.50 -14.48 -6.65
N ASN A 147 19.98 -14.59 -5.41
CA ASN A 147 21.34 -15.09 -5.11
C ASN A 147 21.39 -16.55 -4.71
N THR A 148 20.25 -17.18 -4.40
CA THR A 148 20.25 -18.52 -3.83
C THR A 148 19.01 -19.28 -4.25
N ASP A 149 19.17 -20.58 -4.49
CA ASP A 149 18.06 -21.54 -4.66
C ASP A 149 17.64 -22.14 -3.29
N ASN A 150 18.36 -21.81 -2.22
CA ASN A 150 18.01 -22.28 -0.88
C ASN A 150 17.04 -21.31 -0.22
N PHE A 151 15.80 -21.78 -0.01
CA PHE A 151 14.74 -21.01 0.61
C PHE A 151 15.13 -20.41 1.97
N GLU A 152 15.83 -21.18 2.82
CA GLU A 152 16.22 -20.73 4.16
C GLU A 152 17.29 -19.62 4.19
N SER A 153 17.82 -19.23 3.03
CA SER A 153 18.90 -18.23 2.93
C SER A 153 18.43 -16.79 2.77
N ALA A 154 17.13 -16.58 2.63
CA ALA A 154 16.55 -15.24 2.48
C ALA A 154 15.14 -15.20 3.10
N ASN A 155 14.73 -14.02 3.56
CA ASN A 155 13.42 -13.81 4.15
C ASN A 155 12.31 -13.76 3.07
N HIS A 156 11.11 -14.26 3.39
CA HIS A 156 9.94 -14.28 2.51
C HIS A 156 8.74 -13.60 3.17
N ASN A 157 7.84 -13.09 2.32
CA ASN A 157 6.69 -12.34 2.81
C ASN A 157 5.75 -13.22 3.67
N PRO A 158 5.26 -12.70 4.80
CA PRO A 158 4.26 -13.39 5.61
C PRO A 158 2.96 -13.60 4.83
N ILE A 159 2.13 -14.51 5.29
CA ILE A 159 0.80 -14.77 4.76
C ILE A 159 -0.23 -14.04 5.62
N ALA A 160 -1.02 -13.17 5.02
CA ALA A 160 -2.09 -12.44 5.70
C ALA A 160 -3.42 -13.22 5.54
N GLY A 161 -3.85 -13.89 6.60
CA GLY A 161 -5.10 -14.63 6.67
C GLY A 161 -6.26 -13.78 7.20
N PHE A 162 -7.48 -14.15 6.85
CA PHE A 162 -8.70 -13.62 7.44
C PHE A 162 -9.64 -14.77 7.83
N ALA A 163 -9.92 -14.92 9.12
CA ALA A 163 -10.78 -15.97 9.66
C ALA A 163 -10.45 -17.39 9.13
N GLY A 164 -9.16 -17.70 8.98
CA GLY A 164 -8.66 -18.97 8.45
C GLY A 164 -8.50 -19.02 6.92
N ASP A 165 -9.06 -18.08 6.17
CA ASP A 165 -8.84 -17.98 4.73
C ASP A 165 -7.53 -17.23 4.44
N VAL A 166 -6.58 -17.91 3.82
CA VAL A 166 -5.24 -17.42 3.46
C VAL A 166 -5.14 -16.99 1.99
N SER A 167 -6.25 -16.92 1.26
CA SER A 167 -6.26 -16.37 -0.09
C SER A 167 -5.90 -14.88 -0.06
N ARG A 168 -5.52 -14.32 -1.22
CA ARG A 168 -5.23 -12.89 -1.35
C ARG A 168 -6.44 -12.07 -1.84
N GLY A 169 -7.59 -12.70 -2.00
CA GLY A 169 -8.80 -12.07 -2.49
C GLY A 169 -9.36 -11.05 -1.48
N VAL A 170 -10.11 -10.09 -1.98
CA VAL A 170 -10.85 -9.15 -1.13
C VAL A 170 -11.95 -9.88 -0.37
N VAL A 171 -12.04 -9.64 0.93
CA VAL A 171 -13.17 -10.10 1.75
C VAL A 171 -14.29 -9.07 1.66
N HIS A 172 -15.51 -9.53 1.42
CA HIS A 172 -16.69 -8.69 1.40
C HIS A 172 -17.63 -9.05 2.54
N LEU A 173 -17.99 -8.07 3.35
CA LEU A 173 -18.93 -8.19 4.45
C LEU A 173 -20.08 -7.21 4.23
N THR A 174 -21.32 -7.64 4.56
CA THR A 174 -22.48 -6.75 4.60
C THR A 174 -23.04 -6.77 6.03
N VAL A 175 -23.20 -5.60 6.62
CA VAL A 175 -23.61 -5.42 8.02
C VAL A 175 -24.66 -4.33 8.16
N GLN A 176 -25.41 -4.35 9.27
CA GLN A 176 -26.36 -3.30 9.61
C GLN A 176 -25.69 -2.20 10.46
N SER A 177 -26.16 -0.97 10.34
CA SER A 177 -25.81 0.13 11.22
C SER A 177 -25.90 -0.29 12.70
N GLY A 178 -24.84 -0.03 13.48
CA GLY A 178 -24.75 -0.37 14.89
C GLY A 178 -24.42 -1.85 15.19
N GLN A 179 -24.20 -2.68 14.17
CA GLN A 179 -23.74 -4.05 14.35
C GLN A 179 -22.25 -4.06 14.72
N MET A 180 -21.87 -4.94 15.65
CA MET A 180 -20.45 -5.23 15.90
C MET A 180 -19.88 -6.08 14.76
N VAL A 181 -18.76 -5.66 14.24
CA VAL A 181 -17.99 -6.36 13.19
C VAL A 181 -16.74 -6.93 13.82
N GLU A 182 -16.59 -8.24 13.76
CA GLU A 182 -15.40 -8.93 14.21
C GLU A 182 -14.40 -9.07 13.05
N LEU A 183 -13.14 -8.80 13.35
CA LEU A 183 -12.01 -8.94 12.43
C LEU A 183 -11.05 -9.99 13.02
N SER A 184 -10.66 -10.96 12.24
CA SER A 184 -9.77 -12.02 12.68
C SER A 184 -8.63 -12.23 11.68
N ALA A 185 -7.40 -12.06 12.14
CA ALA A 185 -6.18 -12.37 11.40
C ALA A 185 -5.77 -13.85 11.58
N GLU A 186 -6.68 -14.71 12.07
CA GLU A 186 -6.44 -16.13 12.21
C GLU A 186 -6.10 -16.75 10.85
N GLY A 187 -5.10 -17.62 10.82
CA GLY A 187 -4.52 -18.19 9.61
C GLY A 187 -3.32 -17.42 9.07
N SER A 188 -3.03 -16.22 9.62
CA SER A 188 -1.79 -15.53 9.27
C SER A 188 -0.59 -16.30 9.81
N THR A 189 0.42 -16.47 8.96
CA THR A 189 1.65 -17.23 9.28
C THR A 189 2.83 -16.62 8.55
N ASP A 190 4.00 -17.08 8.91
CA ASP A 190 5.22 -16.77 8.20
C ASP A 190 5.86 -18.05 7.65
N PRO A 191 6.31 -18.08 6.36
CA PRO A 191 6.88 -19.27 5.75
C PRO A 191 8.28 -19.62 6.28
N ASP A 192 9.02 -18.66 6.81
CA ASP A 192 10.36 -18.84 7.41
C ASP A 192 10.26 -19.16 8.91
N GLY A 193 9.06 -19.07 9.47
CA GLY A 193 8.80 -19.27 10.89
C GLY A 193 9.06 -18.03 11.75
N ASP A 194 9.20 -16.88 11.13
CA ASP A 194 9.38 -15.61 11.83
C ASP A 194 8.14 -15.20 12.63
N ALA A 195 8.38 -14.39 13.66
CA ALA A 195 7.28 -13.83 14.43
C ALA A 195 6.57 -12.74 13.64
N ILE A 196 5.25 -12.83 13.58
CA ILE A 196 4.42 -11.86 12.87
C ILE A 196 3.71 -10.91 13.81
N THR A 197 3.46 -9.70 13.33
CA THR A 197 2.57 -8.71 13.95
C THR A 197 1.40 -8.43 13.03
N ALA A 198 0.23 -8.18 13.61
CA ALA A 198 -0.98 -7.81 12.88
C ALA A 198 -1.37 -6.37 13.23
N CYS A 199 -1.71 -5.58 12.23
CA CYS A 199 -2.24 -4.22 12.41
C CYS A 199 -3.46 -4.01 11.52
N TRP A 200 -4.58 -3.61 12.13
CA TRP A 200 -5.82 -3.30 11.43
C TRP A 200 -5.99 -1.80 11.32
N PHE A 201 -6.24 -1.31 10.12
CA PHE A 201 -6.54 0.11 9.92
C PHE A 201 -7.61 0.32 8.87
N GLN A 202 -8.31 1.43 8.98
CA GLN A 202 -9.21 1.90 7.92
C GLN A 202 -8.41 2.61 6.84
N TYR A 203 -8.56 2.18 5.58
CA TYR A 203 -8.12 2.98 4.44
C TYR A 203 -9.24 3.97 4.09
N GLN A 204 -9.29 5.04 4.87
CA GLN A 204 -10.43 5.96 4.93
C GLN A 204 -10.74 6.61 3.59
N GLU A 205 -9.73 6.90 2.79
CA GLU A 205 -9.88 7.60 1.52
C GLU A 205 -10.60 6.78 0.46
N VAL A 206 -10.58 5.44 0.60
CA VAL A 206 -11.14 4.53 -0.41
C VAL A 206 -12.65 4.33 -0.25
N GLY A 207 -13.14 4.21 0.96
CA GLY A 207 -14.56 4.00 1.24
C GLY A 207 -15.44 5.18 0.82
N SER A 208 -16.73 4.94 0.62
CA SER A 208 -17.73 6.02 0.44
C SER A 208 -17.94 6.77 1.75
N LEU A 209 -17.97 6.06 2.87
CA LEU A 209 -18.06 6.64 4.21
C LEU A 209 -16.69 7.19 4.66
N LYS A 210 -16.61 8.51 4.81
CA LYS A 210 -15.40 9.23 5.20
C LYS A 210 -15.20 9.35 6.73
N GLN A 211 -16.17 8.88 7.52
CA GLN A 211 -16.03 8.87 8.96
C GLN A 211 -14.91 7.92 9.39
N LYS A 212 -14.07 8.37 10.31
CA LYS A 212 -13.05 7.51 10.93
C LYS A 212 -13.72 6.48 11.83
N ILE A 213 -13.30 5.23 11.68
CA ILE A 213 -13.75 4.09 12.48
C ILE A 213 -12.78 3.85 13.63
N ASP A 214 -13.30 3.67 14.82
CA ASP A 214 -12.51 3.26 15.98
C ASP A 214 -12.44 1.73 16.04
N ILE A 215 -11.27 1.19 15.65
CA ILE A 215 -11.02 -0.26 15.66
C ILE A 215 -10.41 -0.65 17.00
N GLN A 216 -11.17 -1.37 17.79
CA GLN A 216 -10.72 -1.90 19.08
C GLN A 216 -9.72 -3.04 18.87
N ASN A 217 -8.66 -3.08 19.68
CA ASN A 217 -7.58 -4.08 19.59
C ASN A 217 -6.91 -4.14 18.21
N HIS A 218 -6.74 -2.99 17.55
CA HIS A 218 -6.24 -2.90 16.17
C HIS A 218 -4.87 -3.54 15.95
N SER A 219 -4.09 -3.79 16.99
CA SER A 219 -2.76 -4.43 16.91
C SER A 219 -2.80 -5.91 17.36
N ALA A 220 -3.97 -6.53 17.38
CA ALA A 220 -4.12 -7.93 17.79
C ALA A 220 -4.65 -8.80 16.65
N ILE A 221 -4.51 -10.12 16.81
CA ILE A 221 -5.08 -11.13 15.90
C ILE A 221 -6.60 -10.98 15.79
N LYS A 222 -7.28 -10.61 16.88
CA LYS A 222 -8.72 -10.33 16.91
C LYS A 222 -8.96 -8.87 17.24
N ALA A 223 -9.65 -8.21 16.34
CA ALA A 223 -10.06 -6.82 16.48
C ALA A 223 -11.57 -6.69 16.22
N SER A 224 -12.13 -5.55 16.50
CA SER A 224 -13.56 -5.29 16.22
C SER A 224 -13.86 -3.81 16.12
N PHE A 225 -14.98 -3.49 15.51
CA PHE A 225 -15.53 -2.14 15.52
C PHE A 225 -17.06 -2.19 15.50
N ILE A 226 -17.70 -1.08 15.83
CA ILE A 226 -19.16 -0.93 15.68
C ILE A 226 -19.41 -0.22 14.33
N ALA A 227 -20.20 -0.84 13.47
CA ALA A 227 -20.63 -0.24 12.21
C ALA A 227 -21.37 1.08 12.49
N PRO A 228 -20.92 2.21 11.91
CA PRO A 228 -21.56 3.50 12.17
C PRO A 228 -22.99 3.55 11.64
N SER A 229 -23.77 4.52 12.13
CA SER A 229 -25.11 4.76 11.61
C SER A 229 -25.03 5.45 10.27
N VAL A 230 -25.67 4.89 9.25
CA VAL A 230 -25.75 5.45 7.91
C VAL A 230 -27.21 5.63 7.47
N GLN A 231 -27.46 6.56 6.55
CA GLN A 231 -28.82 6.84 6.01
C GLN A 231 -29.06 6.13 4.67
N GLN A 232 -28.00 5.71 4.01
CA GLN A 232 -27.96 4.96 2.77
C GLN A 232 -26.84 3.95 2.83
N PRO A 233 -26.80 2.94 1.96
CA PRO A 233 -25.68 2.01 1.90
C PRO A 233 -24.34 2.74 1.72
N GLU A 234 -23.38 2.46 2.58
CA GLU A 234 -22.06 3.06 2.56
C GLU A 234 -21.00 1.96 2.67
N THR A 235 -19.80 2.23 2.18
CA THR A 235 -18.68 1.30 2.23
C THR A 235 -17.52 1.86 3.03
N ILE A 236 -16.85 0.99 3.76
CA ILE A 236 -15.54 1.25 4.36
C ILE A 236 -14.55 0.16 3.94
N HIS A 237 -13.28 0.51 3.87
CA HIS A 237 -12.20 -0.44 3.62
C HIS A 237 -11.35 -0.57 4.88
N ILE A 238 -11.31 -1.78 5.41
CA ILE A 238 -10.41 -2.18 6.48
C ILE A 238 -9.28 -3.00 5.87
N VAL A 239 -8.06 -2.73 6.27
CA VAL A 239 -6.88 -3.46 5.82
C VAL A 239 -6.22 -4.08 7.03
N LEU A 240 -5.97 -5.37 6.95
CA LEU A 240 -5.02 -6.07 7.80
C LEU A 240 -3.64 -5.92 7.15
N GLU A 241 -2.69 -5.43 7.89
CA GLU A 241 -1.27 -5.51 7.58
C GLU A 241 -0.65 -6.59 8.47
N VAL A 242 0.04 -7.53 7.87
CA VAL A 242 0.85 -8.53 8.56
C VAL A 242 2.31 -8.24 8.22
N LYS A 243 3.11 -8.05 9.25
CA LYS A 243 4.55 -7.77 9.14
C LYS A 243 5.30 -8.85 9.91
N ASP A 244 6.36 -9.41 9.32
CA ASP A 244 7.30 -10.29 9.99
C ASP A 244 8.40 -9.52 10.74
N ASN A 245 9.26 -10.24 11.45
CA ASN A 245 10.46 -9.71 12.08
C ASN A 245 11.75 -10.23 11.44
N GLY A 246 11.66 -10.75 10.21
CA GLY A 246 12.79 -11.17 9.39
C GLY A 246 13.69 -10.01 8.97
N LYS A 247 14.70 -10.29 8.15
CA LYS A 247 15.67 -9.29 7.66
C LYS A 247 15.86 -9.42 6.15
N PRO A 248 15.39 -8.40 5.40
CA PRO A 248 14.55 -7.25 5.84
C PRO A 248 13.18 -7.70 6.30
N CYS A 249 12.50 -6.93 7.17
CA CYS A 249 11.12 -7.27 7.55
C CYS A 249 10.17 -7.06 6.37
N LEU A 250 9.27 -8.00 6.15
CA LEU A 250 8.39 -8.02 4.99
C LEU A 250 6.92 -7.89 5.37
N TYR A 251 6.10 -7.58 4.38
CA TYR A 251 4.72 -7.20 4.58
C TYR A 251 3.81 -7.92 3.60
N ASN A 252 2.65 -8.34 4.07
CA ASN A 252 1.50 -8.67 3.23
C ASN A 252 0.22 -8.15 3.86
N TYR A 253 -0.84 -8.11 3.07
CA TYR A 253 -2.08 -7.47 3.45
C TYR A 253 -3.29 -8.36 3.20
N ARG A 254 -4.40 -8.06 3.89
CA ARG A 254 -5.71 -8.57 3.56
C ARG A 254 -6.71 -7.43 3.58
N ARG A 255 -7.41 -7.22 2.49
CA ARG A 255 -8.44 -6.18 2.38
C ARG A 255 -9.81 -6.73 2.71
N VAL A 256 -10.53 -6.01 3.56
CA VAL A 256 -11.93 -6.27 3.92
C VAL A 256 -12.75 -5.06 3.51
N VAL A 257 -13.66 -5.24 2.57
CA VAL A 257 -14.65 -4.23 2.18
C VAL A 257 -15.94 -4.51 2.95
N VAL A 258 -16.36 -3.55 3.75
CA VAL A 258 -17.58 -3.67 4.57
C VAL A 258 -18.62 -2.72 4.02
N GLU A 259 -19.72 -3.28 3.50
CA GLU A 259 -20.92 -2.55 3.15
C GLU A 259 -21.82 -2.41 4.37
N ILE A 260 -22.16 -1.19 4.72
CA ILE A 260 -22.98 -0.85 5.88
C ILE A 260 -24.34 -0.42 5.36
N LEU A 261 -25.37 -1.13 5.79
CA LEU A 261 -26.76 -0.83 5.42
C LEU A 261 -27.45 -0.01 6.53
N PRO A 262 -28.38 0.89 6.17
CA PRO A 262 -29.27 1.54 7.13
C PRO A 262 -30.05 0.49 7.94
N ARG A 263 -30.43 0.85 9.17
CA ARG A 263 -31.39 0.06 9.94
C ARG A 263 -32.80 0.28 9.43
#